data_7a80bdf1d48d6ea31ed450f7d70cd60f
#
_entry.id   7a80bdf1d48d6ea31ed450f7d70cd60f
#
_cell.length_a   1.000
_cell.length_b   1.000
_cell.length_c   1.000
_cell.angle_alpha   90.00
_cell.angle_beta   90.00
_cell.angle_gamma   90.00
#
_symmetry.space_group_name_H-M   'P 1'
#
loop_
_entity.id
_entity.type
_entity.pdbx_description
1 polymer ?
#
loop_
_entity_poly.entity_id
_entity_poly.type
_entity_poly.pdbx_seq_one_letter_code
_entity_poly.pdbx_strand_id
1 'polypeptide(L)'
;MPLASYPILCYRPGCGKVAAYKIAARWSDGITRELKTYALSCPGCLAEWFRRARKKQAACRLAAGETLDAPGIYELVRGKHDRELVRREDLERSLTAEDRGSKEVLP
;
A
#
# COMPACT_ATOMS: atom_id res chain seq x y z
N MET A 1 -24.89 -16.78 -1.98
CA MET A 1 -23.77 -17.55 -1.48
C MET A 1 -22.62 -16.64 -1.08
N PRO A 2 -22.29 -16.62 0.15
CA PRO A 2 -21.30 -15.67 0.62
C PRO A 2 -19.89 -16.11 0.27
N LEU A 3 -19.42 -15.60 -0.84
CA LEU A 3 -18.02 -15.73 -1.18
C LEU A 3 -17.15 -14.94 -0.21
N ALA A 4 -17.79 -14.10 0.57
CA ALA A 4 -17.11 -13.22 1.50
C ALA A 4 -16.44 -13.94 2.66
N SER A 5 -16.63 -15.24 2.77
CA SER A 5 -16.03 -16.02 3.86
C SER A 5 -14.54 -16.26 3.68
N TYR A 6 -14.00 -16.06 2.48
CA TYR A 6 -12.57 -16.27 2.26
C TYR A 6 -11.77 -15.09 2.79
N PRO A 7 -10.83 -15.33 3.69
CA PRO A 7 -10.01 -14.23 4.19
C PRO A 7 -9.00 -13.78 3.14
N ILE A 8 -8.70 -12.48 3.14
CA ILE A 8 -7.64 -11.93 2.32
C ILE A 8 -6.36 -12.01 3.15
N LEU A 9 -5.37 -12.69 2.62
CA LEU A 9 -4.14 -12.94 3.36
C LEU A 9 -3.04 -11.97 2.98
N CYS A 10 -2.12 -11.76 3.92
CA CYS A 10 -0.93 -10.96 3.71
C CYS A 10 -0.11 -11.53 2.55
N TYR A 11 0.41 -10.66 1.71
CA TYR A 11 1.20 -11.08 0.54
C TYR A 11 2.52 -11.75 0.90
N ARG A 12 3.01 -11.55 2.11
CA ARG A 12 4.30 -12.12 2.49
C ARG A 12 4.22 -13.65 2.49
N PRO A 13 5.06 -14.34 1.71
CA PRO A 13 5.08 -15.80 1.69
C PRO A 13 5.31 -16.36 3.09
N GLY A 14 4.47 -17.32 3.48
CA GLY A 14 4.59 -17.94 4.80
C GLY A 14 4.02 -17.16 5.95
N CYS A 15 3.53 -15.94 5.74
CA CYS A 15 2.97 -15.14 6.82
C CYS A 15 1.67 -15.75 7.36
N GLY A 16 0.74 -16.07 6.48
CA GLY A 16 -0.52 -16.71 6.85
C GLY A 16 -1.51 -15.85 7.62
N LYS A 17 -1.16 -14.60 7.94
CA LYS A 17 -2.05 -13.72 8.68
C LYS A 17 -3.01 -13.00 7.76
N VAL A 18 -4.15 -12.62 8.32
CA VAL A 18 -5.16 -11.87 7.55
C VAL A 18 -4.63 -10.47 7.27
N ALA A 19 -4.81 -10.02 6.04
CA ALA A 19 -4.42 -8.68 5.65
C ALA A 19 -5.40 -7.66 6.23
N ALA A 20 -4.87 -6.58 6.77
CA ALA A 20 -5.67 -5.48 7.33
C ALA A 20 -5.51 -4.20 6.50
N TYR A 21 -4.49 -4.13 5.67
CA TYR A 21 -4.17 -2.93 4.91
C TYR A 21 -3.86 -3.24 3.46
N LYS A 22 -4.16 -2.27 2.61
CA LYS A 22 -3.80 -2.30 1.19
C LYS A 22 -2.82 -1.16 0.95
N ILE A 23 -1.69 -1.49 0.36
CA ILE A 23 -0.71 -0.48 -0.04
C ILE A 23 -0.86 -0.28 -1.53
N ALA A 24 -1.21 0.93 -1.93
CA ALA A 24 -1.54 1.23 -3.31
C ALA A 24 -1.22 2.67 -3.64
N ALA A 25 -1.08 2.95 -4.94
CA ALA A 25 -0.81 4.29 -5.42
C ALA A 25 -1.80 4.65 -6.52
N ARG A 26 -2.19 5.91 -6.55
CA ARG A 26 -3.09 6.41 -7.59
C ARG A 26 -2.30 6.63 -8.87
N TRP A 27 -2.78 6.02 -9.93
CA TRP A 27 -2.21 6.15 -11.25
C TRP A 27 -3.22 6.82 -12.18
N SER A 28 -2.73 7.62 -13.12
CA SER A 28 -3.58 8.21 -14.14
C SER A 28 -2.78 8.41 -15.42
N ASP A 29 -3.45 8.26 -16.55
CA ASP A 29 -2.89 8.60 -17.86
C ASP A 29 -3.51 9.89 -18.42
N GLY A 30 -4.28 10.59 -17.59
CA GLY A 30 -5.01 11.78 -18.00
C GLY A 30 -6.44 11.49 -18.41
N ILE A 31 -6.75 10.26 -18.72
CA ILE A 31 -8.09 9.82 -19.14
C ILE A 31 -8.63 8.80 -18.14
N THR A 32 -7.84 7.81 -17.82
CA THR A 32 -8.18 6.72 -16.89
C THR A 32 -7.46 6.92 -15.57
N ARG A 33 -8.15 6.60 -14.48
CA ARG A 33 -7.56 6.62 -13.13
C ARG A 33 -7.73 5.26 -12.49
N GLU A 34 -6.66 4.79 -11.85
CA GLU A 34 -6.68 3.50 -11.18
C GLU A 34 -5.94 3.59 -9.86
N LEU A 35 -6.31 2.71 -8.94
CA LEU A 35 -5.57 2.50 -7.72
C LEU A 35 -4.74 1.23 -7.91
N LYS A 36 -3.43 1.40 -8.11
CA LYS A 36 -2.55 0.25 -8.33
C LYS A 36 -2.10 -0.33 -7.00
N THR A 37 -2.41 -1.59 -6.79
CA THR A 37 -2.09 -2.30 -5.55
C THR A 37 -0.68 -2.84 -5.60
N TYR A 38 0.12 -2.46 -4.61
CA TYR A 38 1.46 -3.04 -4.43
C TYR A 38 1.42 -4.28 -3.57
N ALA A 39 0.64 -4.25 -2.49
CA ALA A 39 0.57 -5.37 -1.59
C ALA A 39 -0.65 -5.28 -0.70
N LEU A 40 -1.06 -6.44 -0.19
CA LEU A 40 -2.02 -6.54 0.90
C LEU A 40 -1.24 -7.02 2.10
N SER A 41 -1.39 -6.37 3.25
CA SER A 41 -0.51 -6.59 4.37
C SER A 41 -1.24 -6.75 5.69
N CYS A 42 -0.74 -7.67 6.52
CA CYS A 42 -1.13 -7.70 7.91
C CYS A 42 -0.43 -6.56 8.65
N PRO A 43 -0.88 -6.20 9.87
CA PRO A 43 -0.22 -5.12 10.61
C PRO A 43 1.26 -5.33 10.85
N GLY A 44 1.67 -6.58 11.06
CA GLY A 44 3.07 -6.88 11.37
C GLY A 44 4.03 -6.73 10.19
N CYS A 45 3.53 -6.84 8.96
CA CYS A 45 4.36 -6.73 7.76
C CYS A 45 4.23 -5.35 7.09
N LEU A 46 3.40 -4.49 7.64
CA LEU A 46 3.04 -3.22 6.98
C LEU A 46 4.25 -2.35 6.69
N ALA A 47 5.14 -2.18 7.64
CA ALA A 47 6.32 -1.30 7.47
C ALA A 47 7.19 -1.78 6.32
N GLU A 48 7.43 -3.08 6.24
CA GLU A 48 8.26 -3.64 5.18
C GLU A 48 7.62 -3.48 3.81
N TRP A 49 6.34 -3.80 3.70
CA TRP A 49 5.63 -3.67 2.43
C TRP A 49 5.53 -2.22 1.97
N PHE A 50 5.31 -1.30 2.92
CA PHE A 50 5.23 0.11 2.59
C PHE A 50 6.57 0.62 2.06
N ARG A 51 7.67 0.24 2.71
CA ARG A 51 9.00 0.60 2.25
C ARG A 51 9.30 0.06 0.85
N ARG A 52 8.94 -1.21 0.60
CA ARG A 52 9.12 -1.82 -0.71
C ARG A 52 8.29 -1.12 -1.79
N ALA A 53 7.06 -0.75 -1.46
CA ALA A 53 6.20 -0.05 -2.39
C ALA A 53 6.77 1.31 -2.76
N ARG A 54 7.32 2.02 -1.80
CA ARG A 54 7.93 3.32 -2.06
C ARG A 54 9.13 3.20 -2.97
N LYS A 55 9.93 2.17 -2.81
CA LYS A 55 11.07 1.92 -3.70
C LYS A 55 10.60 1.58 -5.10
N LYS A 56 9.59 0.75 -5.23
CA LYS A 56 9.04 0.39 -6.54
C LYS A 56 8.47 1.61 -7.25
N GLN A 57 7.74 2.44 -6.53
CA GLN A 57 7.15 3.63 -7.12
C GLN A 57 8.24 4.59 -7.61
N ALA A 58 9.28 4.78 -6.81
CA ALA A 58 10.38 5.67 -7.17
C ALA A 58 11.14 5.18 -8.40
N ALA A 59 11.20 3.87 -8.60
CA ALA A 59 11.88 3.28 -9.75
C ALA A 59 10.98 3.12 -10.97
N CYS A 60 9.70 3.42 -10.85
CA CYS A 60 8.74 3.23 -11.91
C CYS A 60 8.98 4.24 -13.03
N ARG A 61 8.99 3.75 -14.28
CA ARG A 61 9.08 4.62 -15.44
C ARG A 61 7.67 4.89 -15.96
N LEU A 62 7.36 6.15 -16.11
CA LEU A 62 6.06 6.55 -16.59
C LEU A 62 6.15 7.00 -18.04
N ALA A 63 5.14 6.64 -18.83
CA ALA A 63 5.01 7.13 -20.19
C ALA A 63 4.52 8.58 -20.16
N ALA A 64 4.63 9.26 -21.29
CA ALA A 64 4.15 10.64 -21.38
C ALA A 64 2.67 10.70 -21.03
N GLY A 65 2.30 11.64 -20.18
CA GLY A 65 0.91 11.80 -19.75
C GLY A 65 0.50 10.95 -18.56
N GLU A 66 1.35 10.05 -18.12
CA GLU A 66 1.07 9.23 -16.94
C GLU A 66 1.57 9.90 -15.67
N THR A 67 0.80 9.72 -14.61
CA THR A 67 1.21 10.15 -13.26
C THR A 67 1.02 9.00 -12.30
N LEU A 68 1.86 8.95 -11.28
CA LEU A 68 1.77 7.94 -10.24
C LEU A 68 2.13 8.59 -8.91
N ASP A 69 1.14 8.65 -8.03
CA ASP A 69 1.34 9.25 -6.72
C ASP A 69 2.19 8.36 -5.83
N ALA A 70 2.67 8.92 -4.74
CA ALA A 70 3.36 8.13 -3.73
C ALA A 70 2.40 7.08 -3.16
N PRO A 71 2.91 5.89 -2.77
CA PRO A 71 2.04 4.86 -2.21
C PRO A 71 1.36 5.33 -0.93
N GLY A 72 0.11 4.94 -0.80
CA GLY A 72 -0.68 5.18 0.39
C GLY A 72 -1.07 3.89 1.07
N ILE A 73 -1.43 3.99 2.32
CA ILE A 73 -1.90 2.86 3.13
C ILE A 73 -3.40 3.01 3.31
N TYR A 74 -4.15 1.99 2.91
CA TYR A 74 -5.60 1.99 3.00
C TYR A 74 -6.04 0.86 3.92
N GLU A 75 -7.01 1.16 4.77
CA GLU A 75 -7.59 0.16 5.66
C GLU A 75 -8.55 -0.71 4.86
N LEU A 76 -8.34 -2.03 4.94
CA LEU A 76 -9.20 -2.97 4.24
C LEU A 76 -10.50 -3.17 5.02
N VAL A 77 -11.60 -2.97 4.34
CA VAL A 77 -12.92 -3.24 4.90
C VAL A 77 -13.62 -4.19 3.96
N ARG A 78 -14.05 -5.32 4.51
CA ARG A 78 -14.70 -6.35 3.73
C ARG A 78 -15.93 -5.81 3.02
N GLY A 79 -16.02 -6.10 1.72
CA GLY A 79 -17.15 -5.67 0.92
C GLY A 79 -17.09 -4.26 0.37
N LYS A 80 -16.01 -3.52 0.65
CA LYS A 80 -15.86 -2.17 0.14
C LYS A 80 -14.99 -2.12 -1.09
N HIS A 81 -15.35 -1.25 -2.01
CA HIS A 81 -14.56 -0.98 -3.22
C HIS A 81 -13.39 -0.04 -2.90
N ASP A 82 -12.41 0.00 -3.79
CA ASP A 82 -11.22 0.83 -3.60
C ASP A 82 -11.53 2.28 -3.24
N ARG A 83 -12.52 2.86 -3.89
CA ARG A 83 -12.89 4.25 -3.65
C ARG A 83 -13.52 4.49 -2.28
N GLU A 84 -13.93 3.41 -1.61
CA GLU A 84 -14.57 3.48 -0.30
C GLU A 84 -13.61 3.16 0.83
N LEU A 85 -12.37 2.79 0.51
CA LEU A 85 -11.39 2.48 1.52
C LEU A 85 -10.90 3.74 2.21
N VAL A 86 -10.63 3.63 3.50
CA VAL A 86 -10.13 4.75 4.29
C VAL A 86 -8.62 4.79 4.22
N ARG A 87 -8.09 5.90 3.76
CA ARG A 87 -6.64 6.09 3.71
C ARG A 87 -6.12 6.43 5.11
N ARG A 88 -5.06 5.77 5.51
CA ARG A 88 -4.45 5.94 6.81
C ARG A 88 -3.16 6.75 6.68
N GLU A 89 -3.33 8.05 6.44
CA GLU A 89 -2.18 8.95 6.30
C GLU A 89 -1.35 9.04 7.57
N ASP A 90 -1.98 8.82 8.71
CA ASP A 90 -1.29 8.76 10.00
C ASP A 90 -0.22 7.66 10.03
N LEU A 91 -0.56 6.47 9.50
CA LEU A 91 0.38 5.37 9.43
C LEU A 91 1.48 5.66 8.42
N GLU A 92 1.13 6.27 7.30
CA GLU A 92 2.11 6.65 6.28
C GLU A 92 3.17 7.58 6.86
N ARG A 93 2.74 8.59 7.59
CA ARG A 93 3.65 9.54 8.22
C ARG A 93 4.53 8.89 9.28
N SER A 94 3.93 8.05 10.09
CA SER A 94 4.64 7.35 11.15
C SER A 94 5.74 6.46 10.60
N LEU A 95 5.42 5.66 9.59
CA LEU A 95 6.41 4.75 8.99
C LEU A 95 7.48 5.49 8.22
N THR A 96 7.13 6.59 7.58
CA THR A 96 8.12 7.42 6.89
C THR A 96 9.08 8.06 7.89
N ALA A 97 8.57 8.52 9.01
CA ALA A 97 9.40 9.09 10.07
C ALA A 97 10.36 8.05 10.66
N GLU A 98 9.88 6.82 10.84
CA GLU A 98 10.73 5.74 11.32
C GLU A 98 11.88 5.46 10.37
N ASP A 99 11.61 5.43 9.07
CA ASP A 99 12.66 5.24 8.07
C ASP A 99 13.70 6.33 8.13
N ARG A 100 13.24 7.58 8.26
CA ARG A 100 14.16 8.73 8.38
C ARG A 100 14.98 8.65 9.66
N GLY A 101 14.33 8.32 10.75
CA GLY A 101 14.98 8.17 12.02
C GLY A 101 16.07 7.13 11.96
N SER A 102 15.82 5.99 11.33
CA SER A 102 16.82 4.94 11.16
C SER A 102 18.03 5.45 10.38
N LYS A 103 17.80 6.22 9.34
CA LYS A 103 18.90 6.78 8.54
C LYS A 103 19.71 7.79 9.32
N GLU A 104 19.05 8.58 10.14
CA GLU A 104 19.71 9.63 10.92
C GLU A 104 20.57 9.05 12.04
N VAL A 105 20.19 7.91 12.55
CA VAL A 105 20.92 7.26 13.62
C VAL A 105 22.23 6.66 13.12
N LEU A 106 22.32 6.34 11.86
CA LEU A 106 23.52 5.76 11.30
C LEU A 106 24.61 6.82 11.15
N PRO A 107 25.81 6.51 11.63
CA PRO A 107 26.94 7.44 11.51
C PRO A 107 27.40 7.66 10.09
#